data_ca01d0a045901d061a319e93cc8e36ab
#
_entry.id   ca01d0a045901d061a319e93cc8e36ab
#
_cell.length_a   1.000
_cell.length_b   1.000
_cell.length_c   1.000
_cell.angle_alpha   90.00
_cell.angle_beta   90.00
_cell.angle_gamma   90.00
#
_symmetry.space_group_name_H-M   'P 1'
#
loop_
_entity.id
_entity.type
_entity.pdbx_description
1 polymer ?
#
loop_
_entity_poly.entity_id
_entity_poly.type
_entity_poly.pdbx_seq_one_letter_code
_entity_poly.pdbx_strand_id
1 'polypeptide(L)'
;MSNASGLADPLLDVRYRAPAFAGSQADYGLLTDLTGFSVKLVWILGHGLLAREFGDTGITPHRFSMLEVIGRNPGLQPTQLAAALALTRPATTLAVDFWEERDCVERRKIPGDRRSFGVYPTPHGEQELSRLQKLVHKADAALTAGLSDAEVRELRRLLKKIHK
;
A
#
# COMPACT_ATOMS: atom_id res chain seq x y z
N MET A 1 9.81 -3.98 -31.08
CA MET A 1 8.78 -4.90 -30.56
C MET A 1 9.42 -5.65 -29.40
N SER A 2 9.31 -5.13 -28.21
CA SER A 2 9.86 -5.76 -26.99
C SER A 2 8.71 -5.98 -26.03
N ASN A 3 8.47 -7.25 -25.74
CA ASN A 3 7.38 -7.79 -24.96
C ASN A 3 7.73 -7.68 -23.49
N ALA A 4 7.28 -6.61 -22.82
CA ALA A 4 7.37 -6.49 -21.37
C ALA A 4 6.19 -7.27 -20.76
N SER A 5 6.31 -8.60 -20.72
CA SER A 5 5.47 -9.43 -19.86
C SER A 5 5.90 -9.18 -18.39
N GLY A 6 5.39 -8.11 -17.80
CA GLY A 6 5.41 -7.94 -16.37
C GLY A 6 4.68 -9.11 -15.75
N LEU A 7 5.38 -9.89 -14.94
CA LEU A 7 4.78 -10.89 -14.05
C LEU A 7 3.79 -10.14 -13.14
N ALA A 8 2.53 -10.12 -13.57
CA ALA A 8 1.43 -9.71 -12.70
C ALA A 8 1.46 -10.64 -11.49
N ASP A 9 1.61 -10.08 -10.31
CA ASP A 9 1.44 -10.82 -9.07
C ASP A 9 0.04 -11.42 -9.10
N PRO A 10 -0.13 -12.76 -9.09
CA PRO A 10 -1.45 -13.41 -9.14
C PRO A 10 -2.36 -12.99 -7.99
N LEU A 11 -1.82 -12.37 -6.94
CA LEU A 11 -2.59 -11.79 -5.84
C LEU A 11 -3.04 -10.35 -6.13
N LEU A 12 -2.49 -9.69 -7.18
CA LEU A 12 -2.79 -8.29 -7.53
C LEU A 12 -3.71 -8.14 -8.74
N ASP A 13 -3.92 -9.19 -9.55
CA ASP A 13 -4.82 -9.17 -10.72
C ASP A 13 -6.25 -9.63 -10.36
N VAL A 14 -6.64 -9.43 -9.13
CA VAL A 14 -8.05 -9.55 -8.79
C VAL A 14 -8.68 -8.21 -9.12
N ARG A 15 -9.39 -8.12 -10.22
CA ARG A 15 -10.48 -7.13 -10.42
C ARG A 15 -11.46 -7.35 -9.29
N TYR A 16 -11.14 -6.74 -8.16
CA TYR A 16 -11.78 -7.03 -6.91
C TYR A 16 -13.22 -6.52 -6.96
N ARG A 17 -14.15 -7.43 -7.27
CA ARG A 17 -15.54 -7.27 -6.87
C ARG A 17 -15.54 -7.39 -5.35
N ALA A 18 -15.95 -6.33 -4.65
CA ALA A 18 -16.21 -6.43 -3.21
C ALA A 18 -17.02 -7.71 -2.99
N PRO A 19 -16.56 -8.63 -2.12
CA PRO A 19 -17.34 -9.83 -1.87
C PRO A 19 -18.73 -9.38 -1.45
N ALA A 20 -19.76 -9.89 -2.11
CA ALA A 20 -21.14 -9.61 -1.74
C ALA A 20 -21.47 -10.41 -0.46
N PHE A 21 -20.77 -10.07 0.65
CA PHE A 21 -21.05 -10.70 1.94
C PHE A 21 -22.47 -10.43 2.42
N ALA A 22 -23.02 -9.27 2.09
CA ALA A 22 -24.38 -8.85 2.43
C ALA A 22 -25.47 -9.48 1.52
N GLY A 23 -25.22 -10.57 0.83
CA GLY A 23 -26.19 -11.24 -0.05
C GLY A 23 -25.80 -12.66 -0.43
N SER A 24 -24.68 -13.14 0.08
CA SER A 24 -24.27 -14.53 -0.10
C SER A 24 -25.11 -15.43 0.78
N GLN A 25 -25.75 -16.45 0.20
CA GLN A 25 -26.42 -17.53 0.94
C GLN A 25 -25.40 -18.59 1.43
N ALA A 26 -24.07 -18.33 1.27
CA ALA A 26 -23.06 -19.26 1.69
C ALA A 26 -22.95 -19.30 3.23
N ASP A 27 -23.01 -20.49 3.79
CA ASP A 27 -22.63 -20.73 5.17
C ASP A 27 -21.09 -20.76 5.26
N TYR A 28 -20.52 -19.83 6.00
CA TYR A 28 -19.07 -19.73 6.20
C TYR A 28 -18.55 -20.61 7.34
N GLY A 29 -19.43 -21.25 8.11
CA GLY A 29 -19.09 -22.17 9.21
C GLY A 29 -18.07 -21.56 10.16
N LEU A 30 -17.01 -22.32 10.47
CA LEU A 30 -15.92 -21.87 11.38
C LEU A 30 -15.26 -20.54 10.98
N LEU A 31 -15.30 -20.17 9.70
CA LEU A 31 -14.61 -18.94 9.25
C LEU A 31 -15.18 -17.68 9.91
N THR A 32 -16.47 -17.67 10.27
CA THR A 32 -17.12 -16.52 10.93
C THR A 32 -16.52 -16.21 12.30
N ASP A 33 -15.97 -17.22 12.98
CA ASP A 33 -15.40 -17.11 14.33
C ASP A 33 -13.90 -16.80 14.31
N LEU A 34 -13.28 -16.78 13.13
CA LEU A 34 -11.84 -16.56 13.00
C LEU A 34 -11.50 -15.09 12.79
N THR A 35 -10.73 -14.53 13.73
CA THR A 35 -10.19 -13.16 13.65
C THR A 35 -9.40 -12.96 12.32
N GLY A 36 -8.57 -13.93 11.93
CA GLY A 36 -7.80 -13.85 10.70
C GLY A 36 -8.67 -13.73 9.45
N PHE A 37 -9.84 -14.38 9.43
CA PHE A 37 -10.79 -14.23 8.34
C PHE A 37 -11.42 -12.83 8.32
N SER A 38 -11.82 -12.30 9.46
CA SER A 38 -12.32 -10.92 9.57
C SER A 38 -11.30 -9.90 9.09
N VAL A 39 -10.03 -10.04 9.49
CA VAL A 39 -8.92 -9.17 9.01
C VAL A 39 -8.75 -9.29 7.50
N LYS A 40 -8.81 -10.51 6.94
CA LYS A 40 -8.77 -10.73 5.49
C LYS A 40 -9.89 -9.97 4.77
N LEU A 41 -11.13 -10.03 5.29
CA LEU A 41 -12.28 -9.35 4.67
C LEU A 41 -12.09 -7.83 4.67
N VAL A 42 -11.65 -7.26 5.80
CA VAL A 42 -11.37 -5.83 5.94
C VAL A 42 -10.25 -5.41 4.98
N TRP A 43 -9.17 -6.20 4.86
CA TRP A 43 -8.09 -5.94 3.92
C TRP A 43 -8.58 -5.90 2.47
N ILE A 44 -9.42 -6.85 2.10
CA ILE A 44 -10.04 -6.96 0.79
C ILE A 44 -10.86 -5.70 0.47
N LEU A 45 -11.76 -5.30 1.38
CA LEU A 45 -12.58 -4.11 1.21
C LEU A 45 -11.72 -2.83 1.12
N GLY A 46 -10.75 -2.68 2.01
CA GLY A 46 -9.83 -1.54 2.02
C GLY A 46 -9.01 -1.43 0.73
N HIS A 47 -8.53 -2.59 0.22
CA HIS A 47 -7.81 -2.63 -1.06
C HIS A 47 -8.69 -2.18 -2.23
N GLY A 48 -9.94 -2.64 -2.29
CA GLY A 48 -10.90 -2.24 -3.33
C GLY A 48 -11.26 -0.75 -3.26
N LEU A 49 -11.41 -0.19 -2.05
CA LEU A 49 -11.65 1.24 -1.86
C LEU A 49 -10.46 2.07 -2.34
N LEU A 50 -9.24 1.69 -1.97
CA LEU A 50 -8.01 2.36 -2.43
C LEU A 50 -7.84 2.29 -3.94
N ALA A 51 -8.04 1.12 -4.53
CA ALA A 51 -7.94 0.95 -5.98
C ALA A 51 -8.92 1.87 -6.73
N ARG A 52 -10.13 2.03 -6.21
CA ARG A 52 -11.14 2.92 -6.78
C ARG A 52 -10.74 4.40 -6.66
N GLU A 53 -10.18 4.82 -5.54
CA GLU A 53 -9.71 6.21 -5.35
C GLU A 53 -8.47 6.53 -6.19
N PHE A 54 -7.58 5.56 -6.42
CA PHE A 54 -6.39 5.74 -7.26
C PHE A 54 -6.72 5.69 -8.77
N GLY A 55 -7.81 5.03 -9.16
CA GLY A 55 -8.22 4.88 -10.56
C GLY A 55 -7.17 4.17 -11.41
N ASP A 56 -7.16 4.45 -12.72
CA ASP A 56 -6.27 3.81 -13.71
C ASP A 56 -4.87 4.46 -13.76
N THR A 57 -4.38 4.98 -12.64
CA THR A 57 -3.07 5.66 -12.57
C THR A 57 -1.89 4.69 -12.48
N GLY A 58 -2.16 3.41 -12.27
CA GLY A 58 -1.15 2.40 -11.95
C GLY A 58 -0.63 2.48 -10.52
N ILE A 59 -1.18 3.38 -9.69
CA ILE A 59 -0.81 3.49 -8.28
C ILE A 59 -1.53 2.38 -7.50
N THR A 60 -0.74 1.55 -6.81
CA THR A 60 -1.23 0.49 -5.94
C THR A 60 -1.03 0.88 -4.47
N PRO A 61 -1.71 0.23 -3.51
CA PRO A 61 -1.44 0.43 -2.09
C PRO A 61 0.04 0.29 -1.71
N HIS A 62 0.76 -0.67 -2.31
CA HIS A 62 2.20 -0.85 -2.08
C HIS A 62 3.03 0.33 -2.62
N ARG A 63 2.70 0.83 -3.80
CA ARG A 63 3.36 2.00 -4.39
C ARG A 63 3.12 3.25 -3.55
N PHE A 64 1.88 3.46 -3.09
CA PHE A 64 1.59 4.54 -2.15
C PHE A 64 2.41 4.40 -0.86
N SER A 65 2.42 3.21 -0.22
CA SER A 65 3.19 2.98 1.00
C SER A 65 4.69 3.23 0.79
N MET A 66 5.23 2.90 -0.38
CA MET A 66 6.62 3.19 -0.74
C MET A 66 6.89 4.70 -0.75
N LEU A 67 6.05 5.49 -1.42
CA LEU A 67 6.23 6.94 -1.49
C LEU A 67 6.05 7.60 -0.11
N GLU A 68 5.10 7.13 0.70
CA GLU A 68 4.88 7.62 2.08
C GLU A 68 6.12 7.35 2.96
N VAL A 69 6.68 6.14 2.91
CA VAL A 69 7.88 5.79 3.71
C VAL A 69 9.09 6.60 3.26
N ILE A 70 9.28 6.78 1.94
CA ILE A 70 10.37 7.63 1.40
C ILE A 70 10.19 9.08 1.84
N GLY A 71 8.99 9.63 1.73
CA GLY A 71 8.69 11.01 2.13
C GLY A 71 8.94 11.28 3.61
N ARG A 72 8.69 10.30 4.48
CA ARG A 72 8.94 10.40 5.92
C ARG A 72 10.38 10.12 6.31
N ASN A 73 11.13 9.43 5.48
CA ASN A 73 12.49 8.98 5.77
C ASN A 73 13.41 9.18 4.55
N PRO A 74 13.70 10.43 4.15
CA PRO A 74 14.56 10.70 3.00
C PRO A 74 15.94 10.06 3.17
N GLY A 75 16.41 9.38 2.13
CA GLY A 75 17.74 8.77 2.12
C GLY A 75 17.78 7.31 2.54
N LEU A 76 16.65 6.68 2.85
CA LEU A 76 16.64 5.23 3.08
C LEU A 76 17.15 4.47 1.85
N GLN A 77 17.93 3.43 2.12
CA GLN A 77 18.38 2.50 1.08
C GLN A 77 17.26 1.54 0.68
N PRO A 78 17.28 0.97 -0.54
CA PRO A 78 16.27 -0.01 -0.98
C PRO A 78 16.10 -1.21 -0.06
N THR A 79 17.18 -1.66 0.58
CA THR A 79 17.14 -2.75 1.56
C THR A 79 16.37 -2.39 2.83
N GLN A 80 16.48 -1.15 3.28
CA GLN A 80 15.74 -0.62 4.43
C GLN A 80 14.26 -0.42 4.08
N LEU A 81 13.97 0.08 2.86
CA LEU A 81 12.60 0.19 2.34
C LEU A 81 11.92 -1.17 2.22
N ALA A 82 12.64 -2.18 1.71
CA ALA A 82 12.16 -3.56 1.63
C ALA A 82 11.78 -4.11 3.01
N ALA A 83 12.66 -3.92 4.00
CA ALA A 83 12.42 -4.37 5.37
C ALA A 83 11.23 -3.62 6.01
N ALA A 84 11.15 -2.30 5.85
CA ALA A 84 10.09 -1.47 6.43
C ALA A 84 8.69 -1.84 5.91
N LEU A 85 8.60 -2.29 4.65
CA LEU A 85 7.33 -2.60 3.98
C LEU A 85 7.08 -4.10 3.79
N ALA A 86 7.95 -4.95 4.35
CA ALA A 86 7.91 -6.41 4.18
C ALA A 86 7.84 -6.83 2.70
N LEU A 87 8.57 -6.13 1.83
CA LEU A 87 8.62 -6.38 0.39
C LEU A 87 9.87 -7.19 0.00
N THR A 88 9.76 -7.91 -1.11
CA THR A 88 10.93 -8.52 -1.74
C THR A 88 11.79 -7.43 -2.40
N ARG A 89 13.09 -7.70 -2.62
CA ARG A 89 13.99 -6.77 -3.33
C ARG A 89 13.48 -6.40 -4.74
N PRO A 90 13.03 -7.36 -5.58
CA PRO A 90 12.45 -7.01 -6.88
C PRO A 90 11.22 -6.10 -6.78
N ALA A 91 10.29 -6.39 -5.87
CA ALA A 91 9.10 -5.56 -5.68
C ALA A 91 9.47 -4.13 -5.21
N THR A 92 10.47 -4.01 -4.34
CA THR A 92 10.99 -2.70 -3.91
C THR A 92 11.61 -1.93 -5.07
N THR A 93 12.42 -2.59 -5.90
CA THR A 93 13.04 -1.96 -7.08
C THR A 93 11.95 -1.45 -8.03
N LEU A 94 10.98 -2.29 -8.39
CA LEU A 94 9.87 -1.90 -9.27
C LEU A 94 9.03 -0.73 -8.70
N ALA A 95 8.84 -0.68 -7.39
CA ALA A 95 8.11 0.41 -6.76
C ALA A 95 8.90 1.72 -6.75
N VAL A 96 10.22 1.67 -6.54
CA VAL A 96 11.10 2.84 -6.61
C VAL A 96 11.20 3.33 -8.06
N ASP A 97 11.44 2.42 -9.04
CA ASP A 97 11.50 2.75 -10.47
C ASP A 97 10.21 3.43 -10.94
N PHE A 98 9.05 2.93 -10.51
CA PHE A 98 7.75 3.52 -10.82
C PHE A 98 7.64 4.99 -10.39
N TRP A 99 8.19 5.34 -9.23
CA TRP A 99 8.16 6.71 -8.72
C TRP A 99 9.28 7.58 -9.30
N GLU A 100 10.42 7.00 -9.64
CA GLU A 100 11.52 7.71 -10.32
C GLU A 100 11.12 8.07 -11.74
N GLU A 101 10.49 7.16 -12.50
CA GLU A 101 9.95 7.43 -13.86
C GLU A 101 8.88 8.55 -13.86
N ARG A 102 8.29 8.85 -12.73
CA ARG A 102 7.30 9.93 -12.54
C ARG A 102 7.88 11.18 -11.88
N ASP A 103 9.20 11.25 -11.78
CA ASP A 103 9.91 12.36 -11.14
C ASP A 103 9.42 12.64 -9.69
N CYS A 104 8.90 11.61 -9.00
CA CYS A 104 8.47 11.72 -7.60
C CYS A 104 9.58 11.41 -6.62
N VAL A 105 10.55 10.61 -7.01
CA VAL A 105 11.73 10.28 -6.20
C VAL A 105 12.98 10.31 -7.04
N GLU A 106 14.13 10.45 -6.38
CA GLU A 106 15.44 10.37 -7.00
C GLU A 106 16.41 9.52 -6.17
N ARG A 107 17.36 8.86 -6.84
CA ARG A 107 18.45 8.13 -6.20
C ARG A 107 19.68 9.01 -6.09
N ARG A 108 20.18 9.19 -4.86
CA ARG A 108 21.43 9.92 -4.62
C ARG A 108 22.48 8.99 -4.04
N LYS A 109 23.71 9.07 -4.53
CA LYS A 109 24.83 8.28 -4.00
C LYS A 109 25.10 8.65 -2.54
N ILE A 110 25.44 7.64 -1.74
CA ILE A 110 25.82 7.86 -0.34
C ILE A 110 27.30 8.26 -0.33
N PRO A 111 27.66 9.38 0.34
CA PRO A 111 29.06 9.77 0.49
C PRO A 111 29.89 8.64 1.14
N GLY A 112 31.01 8.28 0.52
CA GLY A 112 31.90 7.22 1.01
C GLY A 112 31.52 5.80 0.57
N ASP A 113 30.35 5.56 0.01
CA ASP A 113 29.94 4.26 -0.55
C ASP A 113 29.49 4.40 -2.02
N ARG A 114 30.37 4.02 -2.94
CA ARG A 114 30.09 4.11 -4.38
C ARG A 114 29.04 3.11 -4.88
N ARG A 115 28.70 2.09 -4.09
CA ARG A 115 27.77 1.02 -4.49
C ARG A 115 26.36 1.19 -3.92
N SER A 116 26.23 2.06 -2.92
CA SER A 116 24.96 2.31 -2.26
C SER A 116 24.37 3.67 -2.64
N PHE A 117 23.05 3.73 -2.66
CA PHE A 117 22.30 4.95 -2.87
C PHE A 117 21.13 5.03 -1.88
N GLY A 118 20.77 6.24 -1.51
CA GLY A 118 19.56 6.55 -0.79
C GLY A 118 18.49 7.07 -1.73
N VAL A 119 17.23 6.85 -1.39
CA VAL A 119 16.06 7.34 -2.16
C VAL A 119 15.49 8.56 -1.47
N TYR A 120 15.26 9.62 -2.22
CA TYR A 120 14.80 10.91 -1.72
C TYR A 120 13.54 11.35 -2.48
N PRO A 121 12.56 11.99 -1.83
CA PRO A 121 11.45 12.60 -2.54
C PRO A 121 11.96 13.84 -3.29
N THR A 122 11.34 14.11 -4.44
CA THR A 122 11.48 15.38 -5.16
C THR A 122 10.39 16.36 -4.68
N PRO A 123 10.48 17.67 -4.98
CA PRO A 123 9.38 18.59 -4.72
C PRO A 123 8.05 18.18 -5.39
N HIS A 124 8.13 17.59 -6.58
CA HIS A 124 6.95 17.01 -7.25
C HIS A 124 6.41 15.80 -6.49
N GLY A 125 7.29 14.91 -6.01
CA GLY A 125 6.93 13.77 -5.20
C GLY A 125 6.23 14.15 -3.88
N GLU A 126 6.65 15.21 -3.22
CA GLU A 126 5.99 15.72 -2.01
C GLU A 126 4.57 16.23 -2.30
N GLN A 127 4.37 16.91 -3.45
CA GLN A 127 3.05 17.35 -3.89
C GLN A 127 2.14 16.17 -4.22
N GLU A 128 2.65 15.19 -4.97
CA GLU A 128 1.91 13.97 -5.31
C GLU A 128 1.57 13.16 -4.06
N LEU A 129 2.50 13.02 -3.11
CA LEU A 129 2.25 12.38 -1.83
C LEU A 129 1.11 13.05 -1.08
N SER A 130 1.11 14.40 -1.00
CA SER A 130 0.05 15.17 -0.34
C SER A 130 -1.31 14.95 -1.01
N ARG A 131 -1.34 14.84 -2.34
CA ARG A 131 -2.56 14.50 -3.10
C ARG A 131 -3.06 13.11 -2.77
N LEU A 132 -2.17 12.12 -2.77
CA LEU A 132 -2.50 10.72 -2.50
C LEU A 132 -2.95 10.50 -1.07
N GLN A 133 -2.36 11.17 -0.09
CA GLN A 133 -2.79 11.11 1.31
C GLN A 133 -4.27 11.49 1.49
N LYS A 134 -4.76 12.49 0.75
CA LYS A 134 -6.19 12.86 0.77
C LYS A 134 -7.08 11.73 0.25
N LEU A 135 -6.67 11.06 -0.83
CA LEU A 135 -7.40 9.92 -1.38
C LEU A 135 -7.41 8.72 -0.42
N VAL A 136 -6.27 8.45 0.21
CA VAL A 136 -6.14 7.38 1.20
C VAL A 136 -6.99 7.66 2.44
N HIS A 137 -7.00 8.88 2.94
CA HIS A 137 -7.88 9.27 4.05
C HIS A 137 -9.37 9.11 3.70
N LYS A 138 -9.76 9.46 2.46
CA LYS A 138 -11.14 9.24 1.98
C LYS A 138 -11.50 7.76 1.93
N ALA A 139 -10.60 6.90 1.44
CA ALA A 139 -10.80 5.45 1.41
C ALA A 139 -10.88 4.86 2.82
N ASP A 140 -10.02 5.29 3.75
CA ASP A 140 -10.01 4.82 5.15
C ASP A 140 -11.29 5.25 5.90
N ALA A 141 -11.77 6.47 5.66
CA ALA A 141 -13.06 6.93 6.20
C ALA A 141 -14.23 6.12 5.66
N ALA A 142 -14.22 5.76 4.36
CA ALA A 142 -15.25 4.92 3.77
C ALA A 142 -15.21 3.48 4.31
N LEU A 143 -14.00 2.94 4.57
CA LEU A 143 -13.81 1.62 5.17
C LEU A 143 -14.39 1.54 6.59
N THR A 144 -14.27 2.61 7.34
CA THR A 144 -14.67 2.67 8.77
C THR A 144 -16.00 3.40 8.99
N ALA A 145 -16.78 3.68 7.93
CA ALA A 145 -18.01 4.48 8.00
C ALA A 145 -19.09 3.91 8.93
N GLY A 146 -19.06 2.60 9.22
CA GLY A 146 -19.98 1.96 10.16
C GLY A 146 -19.55 2.03 11.62
N LEU A 147 -18.40 2.64 11.93
CA LEU A 147 -17.83 2.73 13.27
C LEU A 147 -17.83 4.18 13.78
N SER A 148 -18.04 4.35 15.07
CA SER A 148 -17.78 5.63 15.73
C SER A 148 -16.27 5.91 15.84
N ASP A 149 -15.89 7.17 16.05
CA ASP A 149 -14.48 7.56 16.24
C ASP A 149 -13.80 6.82 17.40
N ALA A 150 -14.57 6.50 18.47
CA ALA A 150 -14.05 5.74 19.60
C ALA A 150 -13.72 4.30 19.20
N GLU A 151 -14.60 3.65 18.44
CA GLU A 151 -14.39 2.28 17.94
C GLU A 151 -13.24 2.22 16.92
N VAL A 152 -13.10 3.21 16.04
CA VAL A 152 -11.97 3.30 15.12
C VAL A 152 -10.64 3.39 15.88
N ARG A 153 -10.57 4.25 16.92
CA ARG A 153 -9.37 4.34 17.78
C ARG A 153 -9.06 3.02 18.48
N GLU A 154 -10.08 2.37 19.02
CA GLU A 154 -9.91 1.10 19.70
C GLU A 154 -9.49 -0.03 18.76
N LEU A 155 -10.11 -0.12 17.58
CA LEU A 155 -9.72 -1.07 16.54
C LEU A 155 -8.23 -0.90 16.15
N ARG A 156 -7.79 0.32 15.88
CA ARG A 156 -6.38 0.61 15.58
C ARG A 156 -5.46 0.22 16.73
N ARG A 157 -5.87 0.46 17.97
CA ARG A 157 -5.12 0.08 19.18
C ARG A 157 -4.98 -1.44 19.31
N LEU A 158 -6.05 -2.19 19.06
CA LEU A 158 -6.06 -3.65 19.12
C LEU A 158 -5.21 -4.26 18.00
N LEU A 159 -5.37 -3.80 16.76
CA LEU A 159 -4.57 -4.26 15.64
C LEU A 159 -3.07 -4.05 15.88
N LYS A 160 -2.66 -2.90 16.43
CA LYS A 160 -1.26 -2.64 16.80
C LYS A 160 -0.68 -3.63 17.82
N LYS A 161 -1.50 -4.25 18.65
CA LYS A 161 -1.03 -5.29 19.60
C LYS A 161 -0.75 -6.64 18.90
N ILE A 162 -1.40 -6.89 17.77
CA ILE A 162 -1.27 -8.16 17.05
C ILE A 162 0.00 -8.18 16.20
N HIS A 163 0.39 -7.04 15.62
CA HIS A 163 1.52 -6.98 14.67
C HIS A 163 2.78 -6.29 15.24
N LYS A 164 2.89 -6.21 16.57
CA LYS A 164 4.10 -5.73 17.26
C LYS A 164 5.13 -6.84 17.39
#